data_274fdd1c12b3f1648d9fb3d02d78923f
#
_entry.id   274fdd1c12b3f1648d9fb3d02d78923f
#
_cell.length_a   1.000
_cell.length_b   1.000
_cell.length_c   1.000
_cell.angle_alpha   90.00
_cell.angle_beta   90.00
_cell.angle_gamma   90.00
#
_symmetry.space_group_name_H-M   'P 1'
#
loop_
_entity.id
_entity.type
_entity.pdbx_description
1 polymer ?
#
loop_
_entity_poly.entity_id
_entity_poly.type
_entity_poly.pdbx_seq_one_letter_code
_entity_poly.pdbx_strand_id
1 'polypeptide(L)'
;MDQQKTFEDLMALMARLRAPDGCPWDREQNFATLAPMLIEEAYEVIEAAEAADWAELRDELGDLLFQIVFYGQIAAESEHFDLHQSIARVHEKMTRRHPHVFGEEKVASAAEVLVNWEAIKAEERKAAGKTDEADKSLLDGVSKKIPALLEAHQLTTKAARVGFDWPQIEEVFDKLAEELAELRAEINRPDRDQNALSEEVGDLLFVAANIARQLGVEPELALKAANRKFRRRFRYVEQRLAAEGRSCAQASLAEMDAYWNEIRAQDKLEFRQTQGYSSP
;
A
#
# COMPACT_ATOMS: atom_id res chain seq x y z
N MET A 1 -6.20 39.69 6.85
CA MET A 1 -5.67 38.49 7.55
C MET A 1 -6.48 37.32 7.06
N ASP A 2 -5.88 36.42 6.32
CA ASP A 2 -6.55 35.16 5.94
C ASP A 2 -6.81 34.38 7.23
N GLN A 3 -8.09 34.14 7.51
CA GLN A 3 -8.50 33.39 8.69
C GLN A 3 -8.04 31.94 8.47
N GLN A 4 -7.21 31.43 9.35
CA GLN A 4 -6.73 30.04 9.29
C GLN A 4 -7.94 29.11 9.27
N LYS A 5 -8.05 28.28 8.22
CA LYS A 5 -9.12 27.29 8.11
C LYS A 5 -8.89 26.13 9.06
N THR A 6 -9.95 25.62 9.62
CA THR A 6 -9.95 24.54 10.61
C THR A 6 -10.55 23.27 10.03
N PHE A 7 -10.47 22.20 10.78
CA PHE A 7 -11.11 20.93 10.44
C PHE A 7 -12.65 21.06 10.41
N GLU A 8 -13.22 21.86 11.32
CA GLU A 8 -14.66 22.17 11.35
C GLU A 8 -15.09 22.97 10.11
N ASP A 9 -14.25 23.89 9.61
CA ASP A 9 -14.53 24.59 8.35
C ASP A 9 -14.58 23.60 7.16
N LEU A 10 -13.72 22.58 7.15
CA LEU A 10 -13.72 21.56 6.10
C LEU A 10 -14.96 20.67 6.18
N MET A 11 -15.39 20.27 7.38
CA MET A 11 -16.63 19.54 7.60
C MET A 11 -17.85 20.36 7.16
N ALA A 12 -17.90 21.64 7.52
CA ALA A 12 -18.97 22.55 7.11
C ALA A 12 -18.99 22.74 5.58
N LEU A 13 -17.82 22.81 4.93
CA LEU A 13 -17.71 22.85 3.47
C LEU A 13 -18.34 21.62 2.83
N MET A 14 -18.02 20.43 3.31
CA MET A 14 -18.56 19.17 2.79
C MET A 14 -20.10 19.10 2.99
N ALA A 15 -20.58 19.46 4.18
CA ALA A 15 -22.01 19.51 4.45
C ALA A 15 -22.72 20.48 3.49
N ARG A 16 -22.09 21.63 3.14
CA ARG A 16 -22.62 22.59 2.17
C ARG A 16 -22.62 22.05 0.74
N LEU A 17 -21.55 21.34 0.32
CA LEU A 17 -21.47 20.73 -1.01
C LEU A 17 -22.57 19.68 -1.21
N ARG A 18 -22.93 18.94 -0.16
CA ARG A 18 -23.95 17.90 -0.20
C ARG A 18 -25.36 18.36 0.17
N ALA A 19 -25.54 19.64 0.54
CA ALA A 19 -26.86 20.20 0.81
C ALA A 19 -27.81 20.09 -0.40
N PRO A 20 -29.15 20.14 -0.23
CA PRO A 20 -30.10 20.02 -1.33
C PRO A 20 -29.89 21.00 -2.49
N ASP A 21 -29.33 22.18 -2.22
CA ASP A 21 -28.92 23.22 -3.17
C ASP A 21 -27.38 23.24 -3.38
N GLY A 22 -26.68 22.21 -2.99
CA GLY A 22 -25.23 22.06 -3.15
C GLY A 22 -24.82 21.53 -4.53
N CYS A 23 -23.64 20.93 -4.61
CA CYS A 23 -23.10 20.39 -5.84
C CYS A 23 -23.83 19.09 -6.25
N PRO A 24 -24.41 18.99 -7.45
CA PRO A 24 -25.09 17.78 -7.90
C PRO A 24 -24.18 16.55 -7.90
N TRP A 25 -22.93 16.72 -8.31
CA TRP A 25 -21.97 15.62 -8.38
C TRP A 25 -21.61 15.08 -6.98
N ASP A 26 -21.33 15.95 -6.01
CA ASP A 26 -21.01 15.52 -4.64
C ASP A 26 -22.20 14.82 -3.97
N ARG A 27 -23.42 15.24 -4.29
CA ARG A 27 -24.66 14.63 -3.77
C ARG A 27 -24.92 13.21 -4.29
N GLU A 28 -24.49 12.89 -5.50
CA GLU A 28 -24.62 11.57 -6.10
C GLU A 28 -23.62 10.57 -5.53
N GLN A 29 -22.54 11.04 -4.89
CA GLN A 29 -21.50 10.15 -4.36
C GLN A 29 -22.02 9.31 -3.18
N ASN A 30 -21.48 8.10 -3.10
CA ASN A 30 -21.73 7.13 -2.03
C ASN A 30 -20.43 6.40 -1.66
N PHE A 31 -20.46 5.54 -0.64
CA PHE A 31 -19.26 4.80 -0.19
C PHE A 31 -18.55 4.01 -1.30
N ALA A 32 -19.29 3.46 -2.26
CA ALA A 32 -18.71 2.67 -3.33
C ALA A 32 -18.06 3.55 -4.42
N THR A 33 -18.71 4.68 -4.76
CA THR A 33 -18.19 5.58 -5.81
C THR A 33 -16.96 6.35 -5.34
N LEU A 34 -16.80 6.59 -4.03
CA LEU A 34 -15.62 7.25 -3.46
C LEU A 34 -14.42 6.32 -3.25
N ALA A 35 -14.63 5.00 -3.23
CA ALA A 35 -13.56 4.06 -2.92
C ALA A 35 -12.34 4.15 -3.87
N PRO A 36 -12.50 4.30 -5.21
CA PRO A 36 -11.36 4.51 -6.10
C PRO A 36 -10.58 5.79 -5.76
N MET A 37 -11.27 6.90 -5.49
CA MET A 37 -10.66 8.20 -5.18
C MET A 37 -9.85 8.12 -3.88
N LEU A 38 -10.40 7.53 -2.82
CA LEU A 38 -9.67 7.34 -1.56
C LEU A 38 -8.37 6.55 -1.75
N ILE A 39 -8.37 5.54 -2.63
CA ILE A 39 -7.17 4.76 -2.95
C ILE A 39 -6.18 5.62 -3.75
N GLU A 40 -6.66 6.41 -4.70
CA GLU A 40 -5.85 7.32 -5.52
C GLU A 40 -5.11 8.31 -4.64
N GLU A 41 -5.82 9.11 -3.83
CA GLU A 41 -5.24 10.08 -2.89
C GLU A 41 -4.22 9.42 -1.92
N ALA A 42 -4.53 8.22 -1.42
CA ALA A 42 -3.60 7.52 -0.54
C ALA A 42 -2.28 7.15 -1.25
N TYR A 43 -2.31 6.83 -2.53
CA TYR A 43 -1.10 6.57 -3.32
C TYR A 43 -0.37 7.85 -3.72
N GLU A 44 -1.07 8.95 -3.97
CA GLU A 44 -0.46 10.26 -4.28
C GLU A 44 0.28 10.82 -3.08
N VAL A 45 -0.27 10.70 -1.88
CA VAL A 45 0.44 10.99 -0.62
C VAL A 45 1.74 10.17 -0.51
N ILE A 46 1.71 8.87 -0.82
CA ILE A 46 2.90 8.02 -0.77
C ILE A 46 3.92 8.46 -1.83
N GLU A 47 3.48 8.75 -3.05
CA GLU A 47 4.35 9.16 -4.15
C GLU A 47 5.05 10.51 -3.86
N ALA A 48 4.31 11.50 -3.37
CA ALA A 48 4.84 12.80 -2.95
C ALA A 48 5.88 12.65 -1.81
N ALA A 49 5.58 11.80 -0.82
CA ALA A 49 6.49 11.53 0.29
C ALA A 49 7.79 10.85 -0.18
N GLU A 50 7.71 9.86 -1.09
CA GLU A 50 8.87 9.17 -1.65
C GLU A 50 9.73 10.10 -2.54
N ALA A 51 9.08 11.04 -3.24
CA ALA A 51 9.76 12.05 -4.04
C ALA A 51 10.38 13.17 -3.20
N ALA A 52 10.11 13.22 -1.89
CA ALA A 52 10.41 14.33 -1.00
C ALA A 52 9.86 15.69 -1.54
N ASP A 53 8.76 15.65 -2.27
CA ASP A 53 8.04 16.84 -2.71
C ASP A 53 7.07 17.31 -1.61
N TRP A 54 7.58 18.22 -0.78
CA TRP A 54 6.82 18.69 0.39
C TRP A 54 5.63 19.58 0.04
N ALA A 55 5.65 20.21 -1.14
CA ALA A 55 4.52 21.01 -1.60
C ALA A 55 3.38 20.12 -2.05
N GLU A 56 3.67 19.14 -2.89
CA GLU A 56 2.74 18.11 -3.33
C GLU A 56 2.20 17.30 -2.14
N LEU A 57 3.08 16.81 -1.26
CA LEU A 57 2.66 16.07 -0.07
C LEU A 57 1.66 16.82 0.81
N ARG A 58 1.81 18.14 0.94
CA ARG A 58 0.86 18.96 1.69
C ARG A 58 -0.50 18.98 0.99
N ASP A 59 -0.51 19.09 -0.32
CA ASP A 59 -1.72 19.21 -1.11
C ASP A 59 -2.45 17.85 -1.12
N GLU A 60 -1.74 16.74 -1.35
CA GLU A 60 -2.29 15.37 -1.33
C GLU A 60 -2.81 14.94 0.07
N LEU A 61 -2.15 15.39 1.16
CA LEU A 61 -2.69 15.19 2.51
C LEU A 61 -4.01 15.94 2.72
N GLY A 62 -4.19 17.10 2.07
CA GLY A 62 -5.44 17.83 2.07
C GLY A 62 -6.54 17.07 1.35
N ASP A 63 -6.25 16.51 0.18
CA ASP A 63 -7.19 15.75 -0.63
C ASP A 63 -7.58 14.43 0.03
N LEU A 64 -6.62 13.70 0.60
CA LEU A 64 -6.91 12.53 1.43
C LEU A 64 -7.79 12.86 2.63
N LEU A 65 -7.54 13.99 3.32
CA LEU A 65 -8.36 14.45 4.43
C LEU A 65 -9.77 14.81 3.95
N PHE A 66 -9.91 15.42 2.76
CA PHE A 66 -11.20 15.71 2.15
C PHE A 66 -12.01 14.44 1.87
N GLN A 67 -11.38 13.36 1.37
CA GLN A 67 -12.03 12.05 1.22
C GLN A 67 -12.52 11.50 2.56
N ILE A 68 -11.73 11.61 3.63
CA ILE A 68 -12.14 11.18 4.97
C ILE A 68 -13.38 11.95 5.45
N VAL A 69 -13.40 13.26 5.25
CA VAL A 69 -14.56 14.12 5.61
C VAL A 69 -15.78 13.76 4.79
N PHE A 70 -15.58 13.42 3.50
CA PHE A 70 -16.66 13.00 2.61
C PHE A 70 -17.33 11.71 3.12
N TYR A 71 -16.54 10.69 3.43
CA TYR A 71 -17.06 9.45 4.03
C TYR A 71 -17.79 9.71 5.35
N GLY A 72 -17.26 10.59 6.20
CA GLY A 72 -17.89 10.97 7.46
C GLY A 72 -19.23 11.67 7.26
N GLN A 73 -19.34 12.55 6.26
CA GLN A 73 -20.57 13.24 5.91
C GLN A 73 -21.66 12.27 5.42
N ILE A 74 -21.31 11.35 4.52
CA ILE A 74 -22.24 10.31 4.04
C ILE A 74 -22.72 9.42 5.18
N ALA A 75 -21.83 9.07 6.11
CA ALA A 75 -22.19 8.27 7.27
C ALA A 75 -23.17 9.00 8.19
N ALA A 76 -22.98 10.30 8.39
CA ALA A 76 -23.90 11.15 9.17
C ALA A 76 -25.26 11.30 8.50
N GLU A 77 -25.31 11.52 7.19
CA GLU A 77 -26.55 11.57 6.40
C GLU A 77 -27.34 10.25 6.45
N SER A 78 -26.62 9.14 6.57
CA SER A 78 -27.20 7.79 6.68
C SER A 78 -27.50 7.37 8.13
N GLU A 79 -27.36 8.26 9.10
CA GLU A 79 -27.61 8.05 10.53
C GLU A 79 -26.77 6.90 11.14
N HIS A 80 -25.58 6.62 10.57
CA HIS A 80 -24.70 5.58 11.08
C HIS A 80 -23.79 6.08 12.20
N PHE A 81 -23.02 7.13 11.92
CA PHE A 81 -22.14 7.83 12.84
C PHE A 81 -21.71 9.17 12.23
N ASP A 82 -21.19 10.07 13.05
CA ASP A 82 -20.51 11.29 12.60
C ASP A 82 -18.98 11.18 12.74
N LEU A 83 -18.28 12.12 12.13
CA LEU A 83 -16.82 12.12 12.12
C LEU A 83 -16.22 12.41 13.50
N HIS A 84 -16.91 13.17 14.37
CA HIS A 84 -16.47 13.39 15.75
C HIS A 84 -16.44 12.09 16.56
N GLN A 85 -17.42 11.21 16.35
CA GLN A 85 -17.44 9.87 16.97
C GLN A 85 -16.25 9.03 16.49
N SER A 86 -15.87 9.12 15.22
CA SER A 86 -14.70 8.43 14.68
C SER A 86 -13.41 8.98 15.30
N ILE A 87 -13.29 10.30 15.45
CA ILE A 87 -12.15 10.97 16.10
C ILE A 87 -12.06 10.56 17.57
N ALA A 88 -13.16 10.63 18.31
CA ALA A 88 -13.19 10.21 19.72
C ALA A 88 -12.72 8.76 19.88
N ARG A 89 -13.24 7.86 19.03
CA ARG A 89 -12.91 6.44 19.07
C ARG A 89 -11.42 6.15 18.75
N VAL A 90 -10.84 6.84 17.78
CA VAL A 90 -9.41 6.66 17.48
C VAL A 90 -8.54 7.25 18.59
N HIS A 91 -8.94 8.41 19.16
CA HIS A 91 -8.25 9.02 20.28
C HIS A 91 -8.20 8.10 21.50
N GLU A 92 -9.36 7.61 21.96
CA GLU A 92 -9.46 6.66 23.08
C GLU A 92 -8.62 5.40 22.83
N LYS A 93 -8.72 4.83 21.61
CA LYS A 93 -7.98 3.65 21.21
C LYS A 93 -6.46 3.89 21.26
N MET A 94 -5.97 5.00 20.73
CA MET A 94 -4.54 5.30 20.72
C MET A 94 -4.02 5.60 22.12
N THR A 95 -4.76 6.34 22.95
CA THR A 95 -4.40 6.60 24.34
C THR A 95 -4.26 5.30 25.13
N ARG A 96 -5.24 4.40 25.01
CA ARG A 96 -5.22 3.10 25.70
C ARG A 96 -4.07 2.19 25.23
N ARG A 97 -3.73 2.22 23.94
CA ARG A 97 -2.68 1.37 23.36
C ARG A 97 -1.27 1.90 23.56
N HIS A 98 -1.13 3.09 24.16
CA HIS A 98 0.18 3.70 24.47
C HIS A 98 0.29 4.00 25.98
N PRO A 99 0.16 2.98 26.86
CA PRO A 99 0.23 3.19 28.30
C PRO A 99 1.62 3.69 28.76
N HIS A 100 2.65 3.47 27.96
CA HIS A 100 3.99 4.00 28.17
C HIS A 100 4.13 5.50 27.83
N VAL A 101 3.13 6.12 27.18
CA VAL A 101 3.10 7.56 26.87
C VAL A 101 2.08 8.29 27.74
N PHE A 102 0.90 7.68 27.93
CA PHE A 102 -0.26 8.29 28.62
C PHE A 102 -0.53 7.71 30.00
N GLY A 103 0.22 6.69 30.43
CA GLY A 103 0.15 6.03 31.72
C GLY A 103 1.49 6.00 32.43
N GLU A 104 1.66 5.04 33.34
CA GLU A 104 2.87 4.89 34.18
C GLU A 104 3.81 3.77 33.70
N GLU A 105 3.42 3.01 32.68
CA GLU A 105 4.22 1.91 32.14
C GLU A 105 5.50 2.44 31.50
N LYS A 106 6.58 1.65 31.59
CA LYS A 106 7.85 1.97 30.93
C LYS A 106 8.22 0.86 29.97
N VAL A 107 8.70 1.24 28.81
CA VAL A 107 9.20 0.34 27.78
C VAL A 107 10.62 0.72 27.41
N ALA A 108 11.47 -0.27 27.15
CA ALA A 108 12.88 -0.07 26.85
C ALA A 108 13.18 -0.04 25.35
N SER A 109 12.26 -0.52 24.50
CA SER A 109 12.48 -0.65 23.05
C SER A 109 11.18 -0.63 22.24
N ALA A 110 11.30 -0.32 20.95
CA ALA A 110 10.20 -0.43 20.01
C ALA A 110 9.65 -1.87 19.88
N ALA A 111 10.50 -2.88 20.03
CA ALA A 111 10.09 -4.28 20.03
C ALA A 111 9.14 -4.60 21.19
N GLU A 112 9.45 -4.10 22.39
CA GLU A 112 8.59 -4.26 23.57
C GLU A 112 7.24 -3.54 23.39
N VAL A 113 7.23 -2.36 22.76
CA VAL A 113 6.00 -1.65 22.41
C VAL A 113 5.10 -2.52 21.51
N LEU A 114 5.68 -3.19 20.51
CA LEU A 114 4.92 -4.05 19.61
C LEU A 114 4.32 -5.27 20.32
N VAL A 115 5.06 -5.89 21.25
CA VAL A 115 4.55 -7.01 22.05
C VAL A 115 3.38 -6.56 22.92
N ASN A 116 3.53 -5.44 23.65
CA ASN A 116 2.47 -4.89 24.50
C ASN A 116 1.24 -4.49 23.67
N TRP A 117 1.45 -3.92 22.49
CA TRP A 117 0.37 -3.57 21.56
C TRP A 117 -0.49 -4.77 21.14
N GLU A 118 0.14 -5.91 20.83
CA GLU A 118 -0.62 -7.12 20.46
C GLU A 118 -1.36 -7.71 21.68
N ALA A 119 -0.75 -7.67 22.88
CA ALA A 119 -1.42 -8.09 24.12
C ALA A 119 -2.67 -7.25 24.40
N ILE A 120 -2.55 -5.91 24.33
CA ILE A 120 -3.67 -4.99 24.52
C ILE A 120 -4.77 -5.25 23.47
N LYS A 121 -4.43 -5.46 22.21
CA LYS A 121 -5.40 -5.80 21.15
C LYS A 121 -6.10 -7.15 21.41
N ALA A 122 -5.42 -8.13 22.00
CA ALA A 122 -6.03 -9.40 22.37
C ALA A 122 -7.04 -9.21 23.51
N GLU A 123 -6.71 -8.41 24.53
CA GLU A 123 -7.64 -8.07 25.62
C GLU A 123 -8.86 -7.28 25.13
N GLU A 124 -8.67 -6.30 24.23
CA GLU A 124 -9.77 -5.56 23.62
C GLU A 124 -10.75 -6.47 22.88
N ARG A 125 -10.23 -7.47 22.18
CA ARG A 125 -11.07 -8.46 21.48
C ARG A 125 -11.89 -9.30 22.46
N LYS A 126 -11.26 -9.76 23.56
CA LYS A 126 -11.96 -10.49 24.64
C LYS A 126 -13.05 -9.64 25.27
N ALA A 127 -12.74 -8.39 25.62
CA ALA A 127 -13.69 -7.46 26.23
C ALA A 127 -14.87 -7.12 25.31
N ALA A 128 -14.67 -7.11 23.99
CA ALA A 128 -15.72 -6.87 23.01
C ALA A 128 -16.66 -8.07 22.77
N GLY A 129 -16.55 -9.16 23.57
CA GLY A 129 -17.37 -10.38 23.44
C GLY A 129 -17.13 -11.14 22.13
N LYS A 130 -16.02 -10.85 21.41
CA LYS A 130 -15.63 -11.54 20.17
C LYS A 130 -14.86 -12.83 20.50
N THR A 131 -15.33 -13.58 21.48
CA THR A 131 -14.64 -14.72 22.13
C THR A 131 -15.10 -16.09 21.65
N ASP A 132 -15.59 -16.24 20.44
CA ASP A 132 -15.62 -17.56 19.83
C ASP A 132 -14.21 -17.88 19.29
N GLU A 133 -13.26 -18.04 20.26
CA GLU A 133 -11.83 -18.26 19.96
C GLU A 133 -11.54 -19.68 19.46
N ALA A 134 -12.48 -20.60 19.57
CA ALA A 134 -12.25 -22.00 19.16
C ALA A 134 -12.16 -22.20 17.63
N ASP A 135 -12.75 -21.27 16.85
CA ASP A 135 -12.81 -21.39 15.38
C ASP A 135 -12.11 -20.25 14.62
N LYS A 136 -11.46 -19.28 15.31
CA LYS A 136 -10.80 -18.16 14.60
C LYS A 136 -9.34 -18.45 14.29
N SER A 137 -9.03 -18.36 13.01
CA SER A 137 -7.64 -18.36 12.54
C SER A 137 -6.87 -17.13 13.06
N LEU A 138 -5.60 -17.32 13.39
CA LEU A 138 -4.65 -16.23 13.62
C LEU A 138 -4.69 -15.20 12.50
N LEU A 139 -4.98 -15.64 11.29
CA LEU A 139 -4.96 -14.86 10.06
C LEU A 139 -6.24 -14.03 9.83
N ASP A 140 -7.34 -14.30 10.56
CA ASP A 140 -8.63 -13.58 10.38
C ASP A 140 -8.55 -12.07 10.65
N GLY A 141 -7.49 -11.61 11.32
CA GLY A 141 -7.25 -10.18 11.53
C GLY A 141 -6.50 -9.50 10.38
N VAL A 142 -6.22 -10.19 9.26
CA VAL A 142 -5.72 -9.59 8.01
C VAL A 142 -6.92 -9.23 7.16
N SER A 143 -6.95 -8.01 6.65
CA SER A 143 -8.04 -7.58 5.79
C SER A 143 -7.92 -8.23 4.41
N LYS A 144 -8.99 -8.86 3.93
CA LYS A 144 -9.09 -9.39 2.56
C LYS A 144 -9.42 -8.33 1.51
N LYS A 145 -9.45 -7.04 1.90
CA LYS A 145 -9.86 -5.92 1.05
C LYS A 145 -8.70 -4.99 0.69
N ILE A 146 -7.49 -5.33 1.11
CA ILE A 146 -6.26 -4.59 0.80
C ILE A 146 -5.60 -5.15 -0.47
N PRO A 147 -4.64 -4.43 -1.09
CA PRO A 147 -3.86 -4.95 -2.20
C PRO A 147 -3.24 -6.31 -1.91
N ALA A 148 -3.22 -7.21 -2.89
CA ALA A 148 -2.89 -8.61 -2.69
C ALA A 148 -1.45 -8.83 -2.17
N LEU A 149 -0.48 -8.04 -2.64
CA LEU A 149 0.90 -8.15 -2.15
C LEU A 149 1.02 -7.67 -0.69
N LEU A 150 0.27 -6.63 -0.31
CA LEU A 150 0.20 -6.19 1.09
C LEU A 150 -0.51 -7.23 1.96
N GLU A 151 -1.56 -7.89 1.45
CA GLU A 151 -2.23 -9.00 2.14
C GLU A 151 -1.25 -10.15 2.38
N ALA A 152 -0.54 -10.62 1.36
CA ALA A 152 0.47 -11.68 1.46
C ALA A 152 1.57 -11.34 2.48
N HIS A 153 2.07 -10.09 2.48
CA HIS A 153 3.02 -9.58 3.46
C HIS A 153 2.47 -9.64 4.89
N GLN A 154 1.21 -9.25 5.10
CA GLN A 154 0.58 -9.28 6.42
C GLN A 154 0.29 -10.70 6.90
N LEU A 155 -0.13 -11.61 6.00
CA LEU A 155 -0.38 -13.02 6.30
C LEU A 155 0.91 -13.70 6.76
N THR A 156 1.99 -13.56 5.99
CA THR A 156 3.29 -14.16 6.30
C THR A 156 3.92 -13.54 7.56
N THR A 157 3.76 -12.23 7.79
CA THR A 157 4.19 -11.57 9.04
C THR A 157 3.47 -12.13 10.26
N LYS A 158 2.17 -12.39 10.19
CA LYS A 158 1.43 -12.97 11.31
C LYS A 158 1.82 -14.43 11.57
N ALA A 159 1.99 -15.22 10.51
CA ALA A 159 2.44 -16.61 10.61
C ALA A 159 3.84 -16.71 11.27
N ALA A 160 4.76 -15.84 10.86
CA ALA A 160 6.11 -15.77 11.41
C ALA A 160 6.11 -15.50 12.93
N ARG A 161 5.20 -14.71 13.47
CA ARG A 161 5.10 -14.40 14.91
C ARG A 161 4.82 -15.62 15.80
N VAL A 162 4.28 -16.69 15.26
CA VAL A 162 4.03 -17.96 15.96
C VAL A 162 5.02 -19.04 15.58
N GLY A 163 6.11 -18.67 14.91
CA GLY A 163 7.17 -19.58 14.53
C GLY A 163 6.94 -20.31 13.21
N PHE A 164 5.90 -19.96 12.45
CA PHE A 164 5.68 -20.48 11.10
C PHE A 164 6.39 -19.58 10.08
N ASP A 165 7.71 -19.75 9.99
CA ASP A 165 8.59 -19.01 9.09
C ASP A 165 9.82 -19.83 8.71
N TRP A 166 10.42 -19.50 7.59
CA TRP A 166 11.74 -20.03 7.23
C TRP A 166 12.82 -19.34 8.08
N PRO A 167 13.73 -20.11 8.70
CA PRO A 167 14.76 -19.53 9.55
C PRO A 167 15.80 -18.70 8.78
N GLN A 168 15.97 -18.95 7.49
CA GLN A 168 16.93 -18.26 6.63
C GLN A 168 16.30 -17.92 5.27
N ILE A 169 16.72 -16.79 4.70
CA ILE A 169 16.21 -16.31 3.42
C ILE A 169 16.54 -17.23 2.25
N GLU A 170 17.64 -17.97 2.35
CA GLU A 170 18.07 -18.95 1.35
C GLU A 170 17.00 -20.03 1.13
N GLU A 171 16.33 -20.48 2.18
CA GLU A 171 15.25 -21.46 2.09
C GLU A 171 14.01 -20.89 1.36
N VAL A 172 13.78 -19.57 1.45
CA VAL A 172 12.71 -18.91 0.67
C VAL A 172 13.11 -18.83 -0.80
N PHE A 173 14.38 -18.63 -1.11
CA PHE A 173 14.86 -18.70 -2.51
C PHE A 173 14.77 -20.11 -3.09
N ASP A 174 14.99 -21.15 -2.27
CA ASP A 174 14.77 -22.53 -2.70
C ASP A 174 13.29 -22.77 -3.03
N LYS A 175 12.37 -22.25 -2.21
CA LYS A 175 10.94 -22.30 -2.50
C LYS A 175 10.57 -21.51 -3.77
N LEU A 176 11.16 -20.33 -4.01
CA LEU A 176 10.96 -19.59 -5.25
C LEU A 176 11.40 -20.42 -6.48
N ALA A 177 12.50 -21.15 -6.37
CA ALA A 177 12.99 -22.02 -7.44
C ALA A 177 12.04 -23.20 -7.70
N GLU A 178 11.44 -23.75 -6.65
CA GLU A 178 10.41 -24.80 -6.71
C GLU A 178 9.17 -24.28 -7.48
N GLU A 179 8.55 -23.17 -7.05
CA GLU A 179 7.37 -22.57 -7.72
C GLU A 179 7.67 -22.25 -9.20
N LEU A 180 8.87 -21.74 -9.49
CA LEU A 180 9.27 -21.49 -10.86
C LEU A 180 9.39 -22.76 -11.70
N ALA A 181 9.80 -23.88 -11.09
CA ALA A 181 9.86 -25.17 -11.77
C ALA A 181 8.46 -25.74 -12.02
N GLU A 182 7.54 -25.59 -11.06
CA GLU A 182 6.13 -26.00 -11.16
C GLU A 182 5.41 -25.24 -12.26
N LEU A 183 5.54 -23.91 -12.29
CA LEU A 183 5.01 -23.09 -13.39
C LEU A 183 5.58 -23.51 -14.75
N ARG A 184 6.87 -23.80 -14.85
CA ARG A 184 7.47 -24.27 -16.10
C ARG A 184 6.93 -25.65 -16.53
N ALA A 185 6.66 -26.54 -15.57
CA ALA A 185 6.05 -27.83 -15.84
C ALA A 185 4.63 -27.64 -16.41
N GLU A 186 3.81 -26.80 -15.80
CA GLU A 186 2.44 -26.51 -16.29
C GLU A 186 2.45 -25.85 -17.69
N ILE A 187 3.36 -24.92 -17.96
CA ILE A 187 3.51 -24.30 -19.29
C ILE A 187 3.83 -25.34 -20.36
N ASN A 188 4.58 -26.39 -20.03
CA ASN A 188 5.02 -27.42 -20.98
C ASN A 188 4.03 -28.58 -21.15
N ARG A 189 2.92 -28.62 -20.39
CA ARG A 189 1.87 -29.65 -20.56
C ARG A 189 1.15 -29.52 -21.89
N PRO A 190 0.86 -30.62 -22.57
CA PRO A 190 0.07 -30.60 -23.82
C PRO A 190 -1.36 -30.10 -23.60
N ASP A 191 -1.94 -30.41 -22.45
CA ASP A 191 -3.30 -30.09 -21.99
C ASP A 191 -3.21 -29.02 -20.89
N ARG A 192 -2.79 -27.80 -21.25
CA ARG A 192 -2.63 -26.68 -20.31
C ARG A 192 -3.94 -26.36 -19.61
N ASP A 193 -3.90 -26.33 -18.29
CA ASP A 193 -5.02 -25.84 -17.48
C ASP A 193 -4.74 -24.39 -17.02
N GLN A 194 -5.64 -23.49 -17.42
CA GLN A 194 -5.52 -22.07 -17.05
C GLN A 194 -5.63 -21.84 -15.54
N ASN A 195 -6.37 -22.68 -14.82
CA ASN A 195 -6.47 -22.56 -13.36
C ASN A 195 -5.17 -22.97 -12.69
N ALA A 196 -4.55 -24.08 -13.11
CA ALA A 196 -3.25 -24.50 -12.62
C ALA A 196 -2.15 -23.45 -12.90
N LEU A 197 -2.13 -22.88 -14.11
CA LEU A 197 -1.21 -21.77 -14.43
C LEU A 197 -1.45 -20.54 -13.53
N SER A 198 -2.70 -20.25 -13.21
CA SER A 198 -3.05 -19.13 -12.32
C SER A 198 -2.60 -19.40 -10.88
N GLU A 199 -2.71 -20.64 -10.42
CA GLU A 199 -2.25 -21.09 -9.11
C GLU A 199 -0.73 -20.89 -8.98
N GLU A 200 0.06 -21.46 -9.90
CA GLU A 200 1.53 -21.34 -9.88
C GLU A 200 2.01 -19.87 -9.97
N VAL A 201 1.35 -19.04 -10.78
CA VAL A 201 1.66 -17.60 -10.82
C VAL A 201 1.33 -16.94 -9.47
N GLY A 202 0.23 -17.33 -8.83
CA GLY A 202 -0.14 -16.84 -7.50
C GLY A 202 0.90 -17.20 -6.45
N ASP A 203 1.39 -18.42 -6.45
CA ASP A 203 2.41 -18.93 -5.51
C ASP A 203 3.75 -18.22 -5.71
N LEU A 204 4.18 -17.98 -6.95
CA LEU A 204 5.36 -17.15 -7.23
C LEU A 204 5.24 -15.74 -6.67
N LEU A 205 4.09 -15.09 -6.81
CA LEU A 205 3.85 -13.75 -6.27
C LEU A 205 3.83 -13.76 -4.75
N PHE A 206 3.25 -14.79 -4.13
CA PHE A 206 3.21 -14.96 -2.69
C PHE A 206 4.62 -15.15 -2.09
N VAL A 207 5.43 -16.02 -2.70
CA VAL A 207 6.82 -16.21 -2.29
C VAL A 207 7.66 -14.95 -2.48
N ALA A 208 7.45 -14.20 -3.58
CA ALA A 208 8.12 -12.91 -3.79
C ALA A 208 7.76 -11.88 -2.70
N ALA A 209 6.49 -11.82 -2.28
CA ALA A 209 6.07 -10.98 -1.16
C ALA A 209 6.72 -11.41 0.16
N ASN A 210 6.91 -12.72 0.38
CA ASN A 210 7.57 -13.22 1.57
C ASN A 210 9.08 -12.93 1.59
N ILE A 211 9.76 -12.99 0.44
CA ILE A 211 11.15 -12.53 0.30
C ILE A 211 11.25 -11.05 0.69
N ALA A 212 10.37 -10.22 0.16
CA ALA A 212 10.35 -8.79 0.49
C ALA A 212 10.18 -8.58 2.01
N ARG A 213 9.27 -9.31 2.66
CA ARG A 213 9.07 -9.28 4.10
C ARG A 213 10.34 -9.62 4.89
N GLN A 214 11.03 -10.70 4.54
CA GLN A 214 12.26 -11.10 5.24
C GLN A 214 13.39 -10.08 5.06
N LEU A 215 13.39 -9.36 3.95
CA LEU A 215 14.32 -8.25 3.68
C LEU A 215 13.88 -6.92 4.31
N GLY A 216 12.73 -6.86 5.01
CA GLY A 216 12.18 -5.62 5.56
C GLY A 216 11.67 -4.66 4.51
N VAL A 217 11.31 -5.16 3.32
CA VAL A 217 10.78 -4.37 2.20
C VAL A 217 9.26 -4.56 2.13
N GLU A 218 8.51 -3.49 1.98
CA GLU A 218 7.08 -3.55 1.73
C GLU A 218 6.83 -3.86 0.23
N PRO A 219 6.22 -5.02 -0.13
CA PRO A 219 6.18 -5.49 -1.52
C PRO A 219 5.29 -4.66 -2.44
N GLU A 220 4.16 -4.11 -1.95
CA GLU A 220 3.26 -3.28 -2.75
C GLU A 220 3.95 -1.99 -3.16
N LEU A 221 4.63 -1.31 -2.23
CA LEU A 221 5.38 -0.09 -2.50
C LEU A 221 6.58 -0.36 -3.41
N ALA A 222 7.28 -1.47 -3.21
CA ALA A 222 8.38 -1.87 -4.07
C ALA A 222 7.94 -2.08 -5.52
N LEU A 223 6.78 -2.73 -5.73
CA LEU A 223 6.21 -2.92 -7.06
C LEU A 223 5.72 -1.59 -7.67
N LYS A 224 5.12 -0.71 -6.89
CA LYS A 224 4.75 0.66 -7.32
C LYS A 224 5.98 1.44 -7.80
N ALA A 225 7.09 1.40 -7.05
CA ALA A 225 8.34 2.03 -7.45
C ALA A 225 8.92 1.43 -8.76
N ALA A 226 8.83 0.10 -8.93
CA ALA A 226 9.21 -0.56 -10.17
C ALA A 226 8.34 -0.12 -11.36
N ASN A 227 7.02 0.04 -11.16
CA ASN A 227 6.08 0.53 -12.17
C ASN A 227 6.40 1.98 -12.59
N ARG A 228 6.69 2.89 -11.62
CA ARG A 228 7.13 4.27 -11.91
C ARG A 228 8.41 4.27 -12.73
N LYS A 229 9.40 3.47 -12.32
CA LYS A 229 10.66 3.31 -13.05
C LYS A 229 10.43 2.80 -14.49
N PHE A 230 9.53 1.83 -14.68
CA PHE A 230 9.18 1.34 -16.01
C PHE A 230 8.54 2.45 -16.87
N ARG A 231 7.55 3.17 -16.35
CA ARG A 231 6.88 4.29 -17.06
C ARG A 231 7.88 5.36 -17.47
N ARG A 232 8.77 5.78 -16.56
CA ARG A 232 9.81 6.78 -16.85
C ARG A 232 10.73 6.34 -17.98
N ARG A 233 11.22 5.09 -17.94
CA ARG A 233 12.09 4.54 -18.98
C ARG A 233 11.39 4.38 -20.32
N PHE A 234 10.14 3.94 -20.30
CA PHE A 234 9.36 3.79 -21.51
C PHE A 234 9.07 5.15 -22.17
N ARG A 235 8.74 6.17 -21.35
CA ARG A 235 8.62 7.56 -21.86
C ARG A 235 9.90 8.05 -22.53
N TYR A 236 11.06 7.69 -22.05
CA TYR A 236 12.32 8.00 -22.71
C TYR A 236 12.41 7.34 -24.09
N VAL A 237 12.03 6.07 -24.23
CA VAL A 237 11.96 5.37 -25.51
C VAL A 237 11.02 6.11 -26.48
N GLU A 238 9.84 6.51 -26.03
CA GLU A 238 8.87 7.28 -26.82
C GLU A 238 9.45 8.61 -27.28
N GLN A 239 10.13 9.35 -26.40
CA GLN A 239 10.78 10.63 -26.73
C GLN A 239 11.90 10.46 -27.75
N ARG A 240 12.72 9.42 -27.64
CA ARG A 240 13.79 9.14 -28.60
C ARG A 240 13.22 8.84 -29.99
N LEU A 241 12.19 8.04 -30.09
CA LEU A 241 11.51 7.74 -31.36
C LEU A 241 10.80 8.97 -31.93
N ALA A 242 10.12 9.74 -31.08
CA ALA A 242 9.48 11.00 -31.51
C ALA A 242 10.48 12.02 -32.08
N ALA A 243 11.69 12.11 -31.52
CA ALA A 243 12.75 12.95 -32.05
C ALA A 243 13.22 12.53 -33.47
N GLU A 244 12.99 11.28 -33.84
CA GLU A 244 13.24 10.74 -35.19
C GLU A 244 11.98 10.84 -36.09
N GLY A 245 10.89 11.44 -35.62
CA GLY A 245 9.61 11.53 -36.33
C GLY A 245 8.85 10.20 -36.41
N ARG A 246 9.11 9.27 -35.50
CA ARG A 246 8.57 7.90 -35.47
C ARG A 246 7.78 7.66 -34.17
N SER A 247 6.91 6.67 -34.20
CA SER A 247 6.21 6.16 -33.00
C SER A 247 6.71 4.76 -32.64
N CYS A 248 6.38 4.28 -31.43
CA CYS A 248 6.69 2.91 -31.01
C CYS A 248 6.11 1.85 -31.98
N ALA A 249 4.96 2.11 -32.60
CA ALA A 249 4.37 1.20 -33.57
C ALA A 249 5.18 1.03 -34.88
N GLN A 250 6.11 1.96 -35.13
CA GLN A 250 6.98 2.00 -36.32
C GLN A 250 8.40 1.51 -36.02
N ALA A 251 8.69 1.21 -34.73
CA ALA A 251 9.98 0.75 -34.30
C ALA A 251 10.00 -0.76 -34.08
N SER A 252 11.15 -1.37 -34.30
CA SER A 252 11.39 -2.76 -33.92
C SER A 252 11.64 -2.87 -32.41
N LEU A 253 11.43 -4.08 -31.85
CA LEU A 253 11.78 -4.36 -30.47
C LEU A 253 13.26 -4.06 -30.17
N ALA A 254 14.16 -4.39 -31.09
CA ALA A 254 15.61 -4.16 -30.94
C ALA A 254 15.96 -2.68 -30.82
N GLU A 255 15.29 -1.80 -31.59
CA GLU A 255 15.49 -0.35 -31.51
C GLU A 255 14.97 0.18 -30.16
N MET A 256 13.78 -0.22 -29.74
CA MET A 256 13.21 0.16 -28.44
C MET A 256 14.09 -0.33 -27.27
N ASP A 257 14.61 -1.54 -27.35
CA ASP A 257 15.52 -2.11 -26.34
C ASP A 257 16.86 -1.36 -26.29
N ALA A 258 17.37 -0.86 -27.41
CA ALA A 258 18.57 -0.02 -27.42
C ALA A 258 18.35 1.27 -26.61
N TYR A 259 17.24 2.00 -26.81
CA TYR A 259 16.90 3.19 -26.02
C TYR A 259 16.61 2.86 -24.55
N TRP A 260 15.97 1.73 -24.30
CA TRP A 260 15.76 1.24 -22.95
C TRP A 260 17.07 0.98 -22.18
N ASN A 261 18.04 0.39 -22.86
CA ASN A 261 19.37 0.15 -22.28
C ASN A 261 20.17 1.44 -22.10
N GLU A 262 19.98 2.44 -22.96
CA GLU A 262 20.56 3.77 -22.83
C GLU A 262 20.11 4.45 -21.53
N ILE A 263 18.81 4.58 -21.30
CA ILE A 263 18.26 5.18 -20.06
C ILE A 263 18.62 4.34 -18.83
N ARG A 264 18.64 3.02 -18.94
CA ARG A 264 19.07 2.13 -17.85
C ARG A 264 20.52 2.36 -17.44
N ALA A 265 21.39 2.69 -18.39
CA ALA A 265 22.80 3.03 -18.11
C ALA A 265 22.91 4.40 -17.41
N GLN A 266 22.11 5.39 -17.82
CA GLN A 266 22.04 6.70 -17.17
C GLN A 266 21.60 6.58 -15.72
N ASP A 267 20.52 5.84 -15.44
CA ASP A 267 20.03 5.59 -14.08
C ASP A 267 21.12 5.01 -13.16
N LYS A 268 21.94 4.10 -13.68
CA LYS A 268 23.04 3.50 -12.89
C LYS A 268 24.15 4.50 -12.58
N LEU A 269 24.43 5.45 -13.48
CA LEU A 269 25.41 6.50 -13.26
C LEU A 269 24.92 7.51 -12.22
N GLU A 270 23.69 7.96 -12.34
CA GLU A 270 23.06 8.88 -11.38
C GLU A 270 23.03 8.26 -9.96
N PHE A 271 22.62 6.99 -9.85
CA PHE A 271 22.60 6.29 -8.57
C PHE A 271 23.99 6.20 -7.92
N ARG A 272 25.04 5.94 -8.69
CA ARG A 272 26.43 5.92 -8.18
C ARG A 272 26.90 7.28 -7.69
N GLN A 273 26.52 8.35 -8.39
CA GLN A 273 26.86 9.72 -8.00
C GLN A 273 26.18 10.15 -6.70
N THR A 274 24.92 9.79 -6.51
CA THR A 274 24.14 10.11 -5.30
C THR A 274 24.61 9.33 -4.06
N GLN A 275 25.19 8.14 -4.25
CA GLN A 275 25.70 7.30 -3.14
C GLN A 275 27.18 7.61 -2.78
N GLY A 276 27.81 8.61 -3.42
CA GLY A 276 29.21 8.99 -3.11
C GLY A 276 30.26 7.93 -3.49
N TYR A 277 29.91 6.95 -4.31
CA TYR A 277 30.87 5.99 -4.87
C TYR A 277 31.71 6.67 -5.94
N SER A 278 32.82 7.28 -5.54
CA SER A 278 33.94 7.55 -6.48
C SER A 278 34.43 6.20 -6.98
N SER A 279 34.50 6.06 -8.30
CA SER A 279 35.11 4.85 -8.91
C SER A 279 36.57 4.70 -8.45
N PRO A 280 37.02 3.45 -8.24
CA PRO A 280 38.42 3.17 -7.98
C PRO A 280 39.32 3.57 -9.15
#